data_011d0f5aa60e0415cf53e710f2a4b33b
#
_entry.id   011d0f5aa60e0415cf53e710f2a4b33b
#
_cell.length_a   1.000
_cell.length_b   1.000
_cell.length_c   1.000
_cell.angle_alpha   90.00
_cell.angle_beta   90.00
_cell.angle_gamma   90.00
#
_symmetry.space_group_name_H-M   'P 1'
#
loop_
_entity.id
_entity.type
_entity.pdbx_description
1 polymer ?
#
loop_
_entity_poly.entity_id
_entity_poly.type
_entity_poly.pdbx_seq_one_letter_code
_entity_poly.pdbx_strand_id
1 'polypeptide(L)'
;GISQTGDYLNHYNNDFYGVNASYTDTFFKFWEATVTLTATYQTSSVFGIEAETQNGKYLNYSVNNTFSLNKEKTIALFLNYDQSLPYNNVNSHFHNFSNLNSGFKISLMEKQLQINATVTNIFAQRWKGDKYFKDNTQHFNNYWDGRSLRVSVNYTFGNKKKQITKKQINFEEKDRI
;
A
#
# COMPACT_ATOMS: atom_id res chain seq x y z
N GLY A 1 -7.96 -27.28 41.34
CA GLY A 1 -8.25 -26.49 40.17
C GLY A 1 -7.43 -25.23 40.17
N ILE A 2 -6.61 -25.01 39.12
CA ILE A 2 -5.85 -23.76 38.93
C ILE A 2 -6.80 -22.82 38.19
N SER A 3 -7.30 -21.76 38.87
CA SER A 3 -8.02 -20.69 38.20
C SER A 3 -7.01 -19.73 37.60
N GLN A 4 -6.95 -19.62 36.29
CA GLN A 4 -6.18 -18.59 35.60
C GLN A 4 -7.05 -17.35 35.46
N THR A 5 -6.84 -16.36 36.33
CA THR A 5 -7.39 -15.01 36.16
C THR A 5 -6.48 -14.26 35.18
N GLY A 6 -6.96 -14.00 33.99
CA GLY A 6 -6.28 -13.14 33.06
C GLY A 6 -6.70 -11.69 33.29
N ASP A 7 -5.84 -10.88 33.89
CA ASP A 7 -6.03 -9.43 33.92
C ASP A 7 -5.53 -8.82 32.61
N TYR A 8 -6.40 -8.07 31.94
CA TYR A 8 -6.02 -7.24 30.78
C TYR A 8 -5.41 -5.94 31.33
N LEU A 9 -4.10 -5.92 31.47
CA LEU A 9 -3.38 -4.72 31.85
C LEU A 9 -2.89 -4.01 30.59
N ASN A 10 -3.34 -2.78 30.37
CA ASN A 10 -2.91 -1.94 29.25
C ASN A 10 -1.54 -1.29 29.60
N HIS A 11 -0.47 -2.09 29.55
CA HIS A 11 0.88 -1.67 29.93
C HIS A 11 1.78 -1.36 28.72
N TYR A 12 1.21 -1.31 27.54
CA TYR A 12 1.98 -1.20 26.30
C TYR A 12 1.75 0.17 25.64
N ASN A 13 2.82 0.94 25.49
CA ASN A 13 2.79 2.22 24.77
C ASN A 13 3.65 2.14 23.52
N ASN A 14 3.11 2.56 22.38
CA ASN A 14 3.80 2.62 21.09
C ASN A 14 3.72 4.03 20.53
N ASP A 15 4.86 4.62 20.25
CA ASP A 15 4.97 5.88 19.56
C ASP A 15 5.56 5.65 18.15
N PHE A 16 4.97 6.25 17.14
CA PHE A 16 5.39 6.16 15.76
C PHE A 16 5.72 7.55 15.21
N TYR A 17 6.90 7.68 14.63
CA TYR A 17 7.34 8.88 13.94
C TYR A 17 7.73 8.50 12.52
N GLY A 18 7.16 9.16 11.52
CA GLY A 18 7.39 8.77 10.14
C GLY A 18 7.47 9.93 9.17
N VAL A 19 8.20 9.71 8.08
CA VAL A 19 8.28 10.61 6.93
C VAL A 19 7.94 9.81 5.69
N ASN A 20 7.08 10.38 4.86
CA ASN A 20 6.75 9.86 3.54
C ASN A 20 7.10 10.91 2.50
N ALA A 21 7.85 10.51 1.47
CA ALA A 21 8.18 11.34 0.33
C ALA A 21 7.79 10.61 -0.94
N SER A 22 7.12 11.32 -1.86
CA SER A 22 6.71 10.77 -3.14
C SER A 22 7.09 11.74 -4.26
N TYR A 23 7.63 11.19 -5.33
CA TYR A 23 7.96 11.92 -6.55
C TYR A 23 7.36 11.21 -7.76
N THR A 24 6.67 11.98 -8.60
CA THR A 24 6.08 11.48 -9.84
C THR A 24 6.62 12.28 -11.00
N ASP A 25 7.02 11.62 -12.07
CA ASP A 25 7.42 12.27 -13.31
C ASP A 25 6.97 11.45 -14.54
N THR A 26 6.91 12.14 -15.67
CA THR A 26 6.57 11.55 -16.96
C THR A 26 7.78 11.59 -17.89
N PHE A 27 8.33 10.43 -18.17
CA PHE A 27 9.47 10.24 -19.05
C PHE A 27 8.99 9.88 -20.47
N PHE A 28 9.58 10.48 -21.49
CA PHE A 28 9.36 10.14 -22.91
C PHE A 28 7.88 10.14 -23.37
N LYS A 29 6.97 10.90 -22.75
CA LYS A 29 5.53 11.00 -23.06
C LYS A 29 4.72 9.70 -22.93
N PHE A 30 5.38 8.55 -22.83
CA PHE A 30 4.74 7.25 -22.74
C PHE A 30 4.96 6.54 -21.41
N TRP A 31 5.90 6.98 -20.59
CA TRP A 31 6.25 6.38 -19.30
C TRP A 31 6.07 7.37 -18.16
N GLU A 32 5.20 7.04 -17.24
CA GLU A 32 5.03 7.74 -15.96
C GLU A 32 5.55 6.83 -14.85
N ALA A 33 6.36 7.39 -13.98
CA ALA A 33 6.88 6.68 -12.82
C ALA A 33 6.63 7.48 -11.54
N THR A 34 6.21 6.78 -10.50
CA THR A 34 6.10 7.32 -9.14
C THR A 34 7.02 6.52 -8.23
N VAL A 35 7.94 7.21 -7.57
CA VAL A 35 8.79 6.63 -6.52
C VAL A 35 8.29 7.16 -5.18
N THR A 36 8.03 6.26 -4.24
CA THR A 36 7.64 6.61 -2.87
C THR A 36 8.62 6.01 -1.89
N LEU A 37 9.08 6.80 -0.94
CA LEU A 37 9.95 6.41 0.16
C LEU A 37 9.22 6.66 1.47
N THR A 38 9.16 5.65 2.34
CA THR A 38 8.57 5.75 3.67
C THR A 38 9.59 5.30 4.70
N ALA A 39 9.94 6.19 5.61
CA ALA A 39 10.79 5.90 6.76
C ALA A 39 9.99 6.09 8.04
N THR A 40 9.97 5.08 8.91
CA THR A 40 9.25 5.11 10.18
C THR A 40 10.16 4.66 11.31
N TYR A 41 10.12 5.38 12.40
CA TYR A 41 10.75 5.03 13.66
C TYR A 41 9.67 4.72 14.68
N GLN A 42 9.78 3.58 15.35
CA GLN A 42 8.86 3.14 16.38
C GLN A 42 9.60 3.01 17.71
N THR A 43 9.01 3.51 18.77
CA THR A 43 9.43 3.27 20.13
C THR A 43 8.34 2.52 20.88
N SER A 44 8.70 1.42 21.53
CA SER A 44 7.77 0.62 22.32
C SER A 44 8.23 0.56 23.76
N SER A 45 7.36 0.87 24.71
CA SER A 45 7.62 0.78 26.14
C SER A 45 6.53 -0.03 26.84
N VAL A 46 6.92 -0.80 27.85
CA VAL A 46 6.00 -1.58 28.69
C VAL A 46 6.07 -1.03 30.10
N PHE A 47 4.94 -0.64 30.66
CA PHE A 47 4.87 -0.11 32.02
C PHE A 47 4.97 -1.26 33.05
N GLY A 48 5.75 -1.05 34.13
CA GLY A 48 5.74 -1.91 35.33
C GLY A 48 6.66 -3.13 35.31
N ILE A 49 7.39 -3.36 34.22
CA ILE A 49 8.54 -4.26 34.18
C ILE A 49 9.72 -3.38 33.77
N GLU A 50 10.95 -3.61 34.25
CA GLU A 50 12.15 -3.03 33.64
C GLU A 50 12.24 -3.54 32.20
N ALA A 51 11.30 -3.10 31.40
CA ALA A 51 11.18 -3.49 30.01
C ALA A 51 12.10 -2.60 29.22
N GLU A 52 13.03 -3.22 28.58
CA GLU A 52 13.88 -2.60 27.57
C GLU A 52 12.98 -1.86 26.58
N THR A 53 13.14 -0.55 26.52
CA THR A 53 12.54 0.25 25.45
C THR A 53 13.08 -0.27 24.13
N GLN A 54 12.22 -0.85 23.32
CA GLN A 54 12.64 -1.42 22.04
C GLN A 54 12.28 -0.48 20.90
N ASN A 55 13.24 -0.23 20.06
CA ASN A 55 13.11 0.69 18.93
C ASN A 55 13.13 -0.07 17.62
N GLY A 56 12.18 0.24 16.76
CA GLY A 56 12.10 -0.27 15.38
C GLY A 56 12.37 0.84 14.37
N LYS A 57 13.13 0.52 13.33
CA LYS A 57 13.34 1.41 12.17
C LYS A 57 12.86 0.68 10.93
N TYR A 58 11.95 1.30 10.19
CA TYR A 58 11.35 0.74 9.00
C TYR A 58 11.69 1.64 7.82
N LEU A 59 12.17 1.05 6.75
CA LEU A 59 12.37 1.75 5.50
C LEU A 59 11.74 0.93 4.37
N ASN A 60 10.76 1.53 3.73
CA ASN A 60 10.07 0.95 2.59
C ASN A 60 10.19 1.88 1.40
N TYR A 61 10.32 1.32 0.21
CA TYR A 61 10.17 2.10 -1.01
C TYR A 61 9.32 1.35 -2.03
N SER A 62 8.63 2.11 -2.86
CA SER A 62 7.88 1.59 -4.00
C SER A 62 8.22 2.35 -5.27
N VAL A 63 8.17 1.63 -6.39
CA VAL A 63 8.32 2.20 -7.72
C VAL A 63 7.14 1.73 -8.56
N ASN A 64 6.24 2.66 -8.87
CA ASN A 64 5.06 2.40 -9.67
C ASN A 64 5.27 2.97 -11.07
N ASN A 65 5.19 2.11 -12.09
CA ASN A 65 5.40 2.50 -13.47
C ASN A 65 4.14 2.27 -14.28
N THR A 66 3.81 3.22 -15.14
CA THR A 66 2.76 3.13 -16.14
C THR A 66 3.33 3.44 -17.52
N PHE A 67 3.22 2.51 -18.45
CA PHE A 67 3.68 2.66 -19.81
C PHE A 67 2.46 2.75 -20.73
N SER A 68 2.27 3.89 -21.38
CA SER A 68 1.28 4.06 -22.44
C SER A 68 1.80 3.44 -23.73
N LEU A 69 1.19 2.36 -24.20
CA LEU A 69 1.67 1.59 -25.34
C LEU A 69 1.21 2.14 -26.68
N ASN A 70 0.30 3.11 -26.67
CA ASN A 70 -0.16 3.81 -27.88
C ASN A 70 -0.33 5.31 -27.63
N LYS A 71 -0.40 6.09 -28.72
CA LYS A 71 -0.51 7.56 -28.66
C LYS A 71 -1.80 8.03 -27.97
N GLU A 72 -2.88 7.33 -28.16
CA GLU A 72 -4.20 7.62 -27.61
C GLU A 72 -4.30 7.26 -26.12
N LYS A 73 -3.24 6.65 -25.54
CA LYS A 73 -3.18 6.18 -24.14
C LYS A 73 -4.37 5.28 -23.77
N THR A 74 -4.82 4.48 -24.74
CA THR A 74 -5.92 3.53 -24.54
C THR A 74 -5.42 2.15 -24.12
N ILE A 75 -4.12 1.87 -24.32
CA ILE A 75 -3.46 0.65 -23.87
C ILE A 75 -2.33 1.06 -22.95
N ALA A 76 -2.35 0.54 -21.72
CA ALA A 76 -1.32 0.79 -20.72
C ALA A 76 -0.85 -0.52 -20.09
N LEU A 77 0.45 -0.60 -19.83
CA LEU A 77 1.10 -1.62 -19.01
C LEU A 77 1.50 -0.96 -17.68
N PHE A 78 1.27 -1.64 -16.56
CA PHE A 78 1.83 -1.21 -15.28
C PHE A 78 2.76 -2.26 -14.70
N LEU A 79 3.78 -1.76 -14.02
CA LEU A 79 4.76 -2.55 -13.30
C LEU A 79 5.03 -1.87 -11.96
N ASN A 80 4.57 -2.48 -10.88
CA ASN A 80 4.66 -1.92 -9.53
C ASN A 80 5.56 -2.82 -8.68
N TYR A 81 6.60 -2.22 -8.13
CA TYR A 81 7.55 -2.88 -7.27
C TYR A 81 7.54 -2.24 -5.88
N ASP A 82 7.40 -3.06 -4.86
CA ASP A 82 7.45 -2.66 -3.45
C ASP A 82 8.58 -3.40 -2.76
N GLN A 83 9.34 -2.70 -1.92
CA GLN A 83 10.43 -3.26 -1.13
C GLN A 83 10.34 -2.77 0.31
N SER A 84 10.32 -3.71 1.25
CA SER A 84 10.61 -3.47 2.66
C SER A 84 12.03 -3.92 2.96
N LEU A 85 12.85 -3.02 3.50
CA LEU A 85 14.19 -3.38 3.98
C LEU A 85 14.08 -4.15 5.30
N PRO A 86 15.13 -4.89 5.69
CA PRO A 86 15.13 -5.58 6.98
C PRO A 86 14.91 -4.60 8.13
N TYR A 87 14.12 -4.99 9.10
CA TYR A 87 13.81 -4.15 10.25
C TYR A 87 13.62 -4.94 11.54
N ASN A 88 13.82 -4.26 12.66
CA ASN A 88 13.54 -4.80 13.97
C ASN A 88 12.22 -4.23 14.51
N ASN A 89 11.45 -5.05 15.20
CA ASN A 89 10.24 -4.67 15.89
C ASN A 89 10.16 -5.41 17.23
N VAL A 90 10.15 -4.69 18.34
CA VAL A 90 10.11 -5.21 19.71
C VAL A 90 11.07 -6.39 19.89
N ASN A 91 10.60 -7.62 19.77
CA ASN A 91 11.37 -8.84 19.92
C ASN A 91 11.53 -9.62 18.60
N SER A 92 11.41 -8.94 17.47
CA SER A 92 11.42 -9.61 16.16
C SER A 92 12.36 -8.89 15.20
N HIS A 93 13.05 -9.66 14.38
CA HIS A 93 13.79 -9.18 13.21
C HIS A 93 13.10 -9.70 11.96
N PHE A 94 12.69 -8.79 11.08
CA PHE A 94 12.10 -9.13 9.79
C PHE A 94 13.15 -8.97 8.70
N HIS A 95 13.24 -9.97 7.83
CA HIS A 95 14.10 -9.92 6.67
C HIS A 95 13.50 -9.02 5.58
N ASN A 96 14.28 -8.72 4.57
CA ASN A 96 13.77 -7.98 3.42
C ASN A 96 12.59 -8.71 2.76
N PHE A 97 11.63 -7.93 2.32
CA PHE A 97 10.47 -8.43 1.59
C PHE A 97 10.25 -7.56 0.36
N SER A 98 10.07 -8.17 -0.80
CA SER A 98 9.73 -7.46 -2.03
C SER A 98 8.49 -8.05 -2.68
N ASN A 99 7.76 -7.22 -3.38
CA ASN A 99 6.59 -7.61 -4.14
C ASN A 99 6.64 -6.97 -5.54
N LEU A 100 6.28 -7.75 -6.54
CA LEU A 100 6.15 -7.28 -7.91
C LEU A 100 4.75 -7.61 -8.41
N ASN A 101 4.07 -6.57 -8.87
CA ASN A 101 2.77 -6.67 -9.53
C ASN A 101 2.87 -6.11 -10.95
N SER A 102 2.19 -6.72 -11.89
CA SER A 102 2.12 -6.24 -13.27
C SER A 102 0.71 -6.40 -13.83
N GLY A 103 0.38 -5.60 -14.82
CA GLY A 103 -0.92 -5.72 -15.46
C GLY A 103 -1.09 -4.83 -16.68
N PHE A 104 -2.17 -5.11 -17.40
CA PHE A 104 -2.58 -4.35 -18.59
C PHE A 104 -3.93 -3.72 -18.35
N LYS A 105 -4.08 -2.53 -18.91
CA LYS A 105 -5.36 -1.84 -19.04
C LYS A 105 -5.61 -1.52 -20.51
N ILE A 106 -6.77 -1.92 -21.02
CA ILE A 106 -7.24 -1.61 -22.36
C ILE A 106 -8.54 -0.84 -22.22
N SER A 107 -8.61 0.32 -22.88
CA SER A 107 -9.79 1.18 -22.91
C SER A 107 -10.30 1.27 -24.35
N LEU A 108 -11.52 0.84 -24.58
CA LEU A 108 -12.18 0.79 -25.88
C LEU A 108 -13.44 1.67 -25.87
N MET A 109 -14.04 1.91 -27.05
CA MET A 109 -15.31 2.67 -27.18
C MET A 109 -15.26 4.02 -26.45
N GLU A 110 -14.26 4.85 -26.77
CA GLU A 110 -14.07 6.15 -26.12
C GLU A 110 -13.98 6.04 -24.57
N LYS A 111 -13.35 4.97 -24.08
CA LYS A 111 -13.18 4.61 -22.65
C LYS A 111 -14.47 4.14 -21.96
N GLN A 112 -15.53 3.83 -22.71
CA GLN A 112 -16.73 3.22 -22.14
C GLN A 112 -16.50 1.76 -21.71
N LEU A 113 -15.70 1.01 -22.47
CA LEU A 113 -15.31 -0.35 -22.12
C LEU A 113 -13.86 -0.36 -21.64
N GLN A 114 -13.65 -0.84 -20.42
CA GLN A 114 -12.32 -1.00 -19.84
C GLN A 114 -12.09 -2.47 -19.47
N ILE A 115 -11.00 -3.01 -19.94
CA ILE A 115 -10.52 -4.37 -19.61
C ILE A 115 -9.22 -4.21 -18.85
N ASN A 116 -9.14 -4.82 -17.66
CA ASN A 116 -7.92 -4.84 -16.87
C ASN A 116 -7.56 -6.29 -16.59
N ALA A 117 -6.28 -6.62 -16.73
CA ALA A 117 -5.70 -7.88 -16.31
C ALA A 117 -4.51 -7.59 -15.40
N THR A 118 -4.48 -8.16 -14.23
CA THR A 118 -3.43 -7.90 -13.22
C THR A 118 -2.93 -9.21 -12.64
N VAL A 119 -1.62 -9.38 -12.59
CA VAL A 119 -0.93 -10.44 -11.86
C VAL A 119 -0.29 -9.83 -10.63
N THR A 120 -0.61 -10.37 -9.46
CA THR A 120 -0.05 -9.90 -8.19
C THR A 120 0.94 -10.90 -7.61
N ASN A 121 1.88 -10.39 -6.82
CA ASN A 121 2.90 -11.15 -6.10
C ASN A 121 3.69 -12.11 -7.01
N ILE A 122 4.22 -11.59 -8.13
CA ILE A 122 4.93 -12.37 -9.15
C ILE A 122 6.12 -13.13 -8.54
N PHE A 123 6.84 -12.52 -7.58
CA PHE A 123 7.99 -13.15 -6.93
C PHE A 123 7.62 -14.26 -5.96
N ALA A 124 6.36 -14.37 -5.53
CA ALA A 124 5.92 -15.35 -4.54
C ALA A 124 6.82 -15.40 -3.30
N GLN A 125 7.23 -14.23 -2.82
CA GLN A 125 8.16 -14.14 -1.70
C GLN A 125 7.56 -14.68 -0.41
N ARG A 126 8.44 -15.21 0.42
CA ARG A 126 8.10 -15.69 1.77
C ARG A 126 8.42 -14.61 2.78
N TRP A 127 7.56 -14.45 3.76
CA TRP A 127 7.82 -13.59 4.89
C TRP A 127 8.67 -14.33 5.91
N LYS A 128 9.90 -13.87 6.07
CA LYS A 128 10.91 -14.47 6.92
C LYS A 128 11.32 -13.53 8.03
N GLY A 129 11.69 -14.11 9.15
CA GLY A 129 12.23 -13.34 10.27
C GLY A 129 12.53 -14.23 11.47
N ASP A 130 12.97 -13.57 12.53
CA ASP A 130 13.37 -14.17 13.78
C ASP A 130 12.60 -13.52 14.91
N LYS A 131 12.09 -14.31 15.84
CA LYS A 131 11.53 -13.84 17.10
C LYS A 131 12.43 -14.24 18.24
N TYR A 132 12.78 -13.27 19.07
CA TYR A 132 13.66 -13.44 20.21
C TYR A 132 12.82 -13.53 21.50
N PHE A 133 12.99 -14.63 22.20
CA PHE A 133 12.44 -14.85 23.53
C PHE A 133 13.63 -15.07 24.45
N LYS A 134 13.72 -14.40 25.56
CA LYS A 134 14.79 -14.43 26.57
C LYS A 134 15.96 -15.38 26.27
N ASP A 135 15.71 -16.69 26.21
CA ASP A 135 16.72 -17.74 26.01
C ASP A 135 16.53 -18.52 24.68
N ASN A 136 15.54 -18.16 23.88
CA ASN A 136 15.18 -18.89 22.66
C ASN A 136 14.99 -17.94 21.47
N THR A 137 15.43 -18.38 20.31
CA THR A 137 15.14 -17.73 19.02
C THR A 137 14.25 -18.62 18.17
N GLN A 138 13.14 -18.10 17.72
CA GLN A 138 12.24 -18.77 16.80
C GLN A 138 12.40 -18.18 15.40
N HIS A 139 12.86 -19.00 14.45
CA HIS A 139 12.88 -18.62 13.03
C HIS A 139 11.53 -18.91 12.40
N PHE A 140 10.97 -17.95 11.66
CA PHE A 140 9.76 -18.17 10.89
C PHE A 140 9.99 -17.93 9.40
N ASN A 141 9.31 -18.71 8.57
CA ASN A 141 9.38 -18.65 7.12
C ASN A 141 7.98 -18.95 6.56
N ASN A 142 7.15 -17.92 6.57
CA ASN A 142 5.75 -18.04 6.22
C ASN A 142 5.57 -17.81 4.72
N TYR A 143 4.88 -18.72 4.08
CA TYR A 143 4.45 -18.61 2.69
C TYR A 143 2.93 -18.47 2.66
N TRP A 144 2.48 -17.36 2.12
CA TRP A 144 1.08 -17.20 1.74
C TRP A 144 1.02 -17.14 0.22
N ASP A 145 0.27 -18.04 -0.37
CA ASP A 145 0.06 -18.00 -1.81
C ASP A 145 -0.85 -16.81 -2.16
N GLY A 146 -0.24 -15.66 -2.23
CA GLY A 146 -0.88 -14.39 -2.61
C GLY A 146 -0.81 -14.12 -4.10
N ARG A 147 -0.26 -15.05 -4.91
CA ARG A 147 -0.27 -14.89 -6.36
C ARG A 147 -1.69 -14.99 -6.88
N SER A 148 -2.10 -13.99 -7.61
CA SER A 148 -3.41 -14.00 -8.25
C SER A 148 -3.36 -13.39 -9.63
N LEU A 149 -4.15 -13.95 -10.53
CA LEU A 149 -4.51 -13.34 -11.80
C LEU A 149 -5.94 -12.83 -11.65
N ARG A 150 -6.13 -11.54 -11.83
CA ARG A 150 -7.44 -10.92 -11.83
C ARG A 150 -7.71 -10.30 -13.20
N VAL A 151 -8.84 -10.63 -13.78
CA VAL A 151 -9.35 -9.99 -14.99
C VAL A 151 -10.66 -9.30 -14.63
N SER A 152 -10.79 -8.04 -15.01
CA SER A 152 -12.03 -7.28 -14.85
C SER A 152 -12.42 -6.58 -16.13
N VAL A 153 -13.71 -6.56 -16.42
CA VAL A 153 -14.32 -5.86 -17.54
C VAL A 153 -15.35 -4.89 -16.98
N ASN A 154 -15.16 -3.61 -17.25
CA ASN A 154 -16.06 -2.55 -16.81
C ASN A 154 -16.65 -1.86 -18.04
N TYR A 155 -17.97 -1.80 -18.10
CA TYR A 155 -18.67 -1.07 -19.15
C TYR A 155 -19.53 0.04 -18.54
N THR A 156 -19.30 1.27 -19.00
CA THR A 156 -20.06 2.44 -18.56
C THR A 156 -21.16 2.72 -19.56
N PHE A 157 -22.40 2.49 -19.14
CA PHE A 157 -23.60 2.81 -19.93
C PHE A 157 -23.92 4.30 -19.83
N GLY A 158 -24.37 4.88 -20.94
CA GLY A 158 -24.89 6.25 -20.96
C GLY A 158 -24.11 7.19 -21.88
N ASN A 159 -24.75 8.28 -22.25
CA ASN A 159 -24.19 9.30 -23.12
C ASN A 159 -23.35 10.30 -22.31
N LYS A 160 -22.06 10.42 -22.57
CA LYS A 160 -21.14 11.37 -21.90
C LYS A 160 -21.50 12.85 -22.08
N LYS A 161 -22.53 13.17 -22.89
CA LYS A 161 -22.92 14.55 -23.22
C LYS A 161 -23.84 15.24 -22.21
N LYS A 162 -24.23 14.62 -21.11
CA LYS A 162 -24.86 15.37 -20.02
C LYS A 162 -23.81 16.13 -19.22
N GLN A 163 -23.37 17.26 -19.70
CA GLN A 163 -22.89 18.31 -18.84
C GLN A 163 -24.03 18.61 -17.86
N ILE A 164 -23.77 18.35 -16.57
CA ILE A 164 -24.65 18.83 -15.52
C ILE A 164 -24.46 20.36 -15.54
N THR A 165 -25.35 21.07 -16.25
CA THR A 165 -25.48 22.49 -16.10
C THR A 165 -25.88 22.70 -14.64
N LYS A 166 -24.92 23.12 -13.80
CA LYS A 166 -25.23 23.56 -12.45
C LYS A 166 -26.25 24.69 -12.61
N LYS A 167 -27.52 24.40 -12.27
CA LYS A 167 -28.55 25.40 -12.15
C LYS A 167 -28.06 26.34 -11.06
N GLN A 168 -27.57 27.54 -11.46
CA GLN A 168 -27.36 28.61 -10.51
C GLN A 168 -28.74 28.96 -9.97
N ILE A 169 -28.99 28.55 -8.76
CA ILE A 169 -30.14 29.02 -8.00
C ILE A 169 -29.73 30.44 -7.53
N ASN A 170 -30.10 31.43 -8.30
CA ASN A 170 -30.08 32.81 -7.83
C ASN A 170 -31.14 32.93 -6.74
N PHE A 171 -30.75 33.01 -5.51
CA PHE A 171 -31.58 33.46 -4.44
C PHE A 171 -31.71 34.97 -4.56
N GLU A 172 -32.77 35.44 -5.20
CA GLU A 172 -33.22 36.83 -5.20
C GLU A 172 -33.84 37.21 -3.85
N GLU A 173 -33.17 37.02 -2.76
CA GLU A 173 -33.67 37.33 -1.44
C GLU A 173 -32.70 38.24 -0.64
N LYS A 174 -31.97 39.11 -1.32
CA LYS A 174 -31.06 40.06 -0.66
C LYS A 174 -31.53 41.52 -0.61
N ASP A 175 -32.70 41.86 -1.14
CA ASP A 175 -33.21 43.25 -1.18
C ASP A 175 -34.52 43.42 -0.45
N ARG A 176 -34.68 42.83 0.73
CA ARG A 176 -35.77 43.15 1.65
C ARG A 176 -35.31 43.19 3.09
N ILE A 177 -34.52 44.21 3.39
CA ILE A 177 -34.50 44.87 4.72
C ILE A 177 -34.07 46.33 4.50
#